data_1d74a8ec1bae64c32959c0a3c3d9ae23
#
_entry.id   1d74a8ec1bae64c32959c0a3c3d9ae23
#
_cell.length_a   1.000
_cell.length_b   1.000
_cell.length_c   1.000
_cell.angle_alpha   90.00
_cell.angle_beta   90.00
_cell.angle_gamma   90.00
#
_symmetry.space_group_name_H-M   'P 1'
#
loop_
_entity.id
_entity.type
_entity.pdbx_description
1 polymer ?
#
loop_
_entity_poly.entity_id
_entity_poly.type
_entity_poly.pdbx_seq_one_letter_code
_entity_poly.pdbx_strand_id
1 'polypeptide(L)'
;GIIYNQSIMDKYFKLDGAKVKSMDEINSFTKLKEVAEDMQSKKDELGIKGVFASTSLTPGEDWRWQTHLANLPIYYEYKDNNVKDEDKISFKYSDNYKNIFDLYINNSTCEPKLLGSKTVADSLSEFALGQCAMVQNGNWGWSQIAGVSGNTVKEDDVKFLPIYTGVKGEEKQGLCIGTENYFCINKEA
;
A
#
# COMPACT_ATOMS: atom_id res chain seq x y z
N GLY A 1 1.24 4.75 -3.13
CA GLY A 1 0.75 3.48 -3.70
C GLY A 1 1.07 2.29 -2.83
N ILE A 2 0.70 1.12 -3.27
CA ILE A 2 1.13 -0.15 -2.68
C ILE A 2 2.29 -0.68 -3.52
N ILE A 3 3.45 -0.83 -2.91
CA ILE A 3 4.59 -1.53 -3.51
C ILE A 3 4.34 -3.03 -3.35
N TYR A 4 4.49 -3.82 -4.40
CA TYR A 4 4.36 -5.27 -4.32
C TYR A 4 5.55 -6.00 -4.93
N ASN A 5 5.81 -7.23 -4.44
CA ASN A 5 6.84 -8.13 -4.93
C ASN A 5 6.22 -9.07 -5.98
N GLN A 6 6.55 -8.83 -7.25
CA GLN A 6 6.03 -9.61 -8.38
C GLN A 6 6.34 -11.11 -8.23
N SER A 7 7.52 -11.45 -7.74
CA SER A 7 7.91 -12.85 -7.56
C SER A 7 7.01 -13.60 -6.56
N ILE A 8 6.57 -12.93 -5.50
CA ILE A 8 5.61 -13.51 -4.52
C ILE A 8 4.22 -13.59 -5.15
N MET A 9 3.80 -12.56 -5.89
CA MET A 9 2.51 -12.59 -6.59
C MET A 9 2.46 -13.70 -7.64
N ASP A 10 3.54 -13.92 -8.39
CA ASP A 10 3.64 -15.00 -9.38
C ASP A 10 3.56 -16.39 -8.74
N LYS A 11 4.06 -16.56 -7.52
CA LYS A 11 3.85 -17.80 -6.74
C LYS A 11 2.38 -17.96 -6.37
N TYR A 12 1.74 -16.89 -5.88
CA TYR A 12 0.34 -16.92 -5.52
C TYR A 12 -0.56 -17.27 -6.70
N PHE A 13 -0.32 -16.70 -7.89
CA PHE A 13 -1.13 -16.97 -9.10
C PHE A 13 -1.11 -18.44 -9.54
N LYS A 14 -0.09 -19.19 -9.13
CA LYS A 14 0.07 -20.61 -9.42
C LYS A 14 -0.62 -21.53 -8.41
N LEU A 15 -1.03 -21.00 -7.26
CA LEU A 15 -1.69 -21.82 -6.24
C LEU A 15 -3.09 -22.25 -6.69
N ASP A 16 -3.48 -23.42 -6.23
CA ASP A 16 -4.85 -23.89 -6.39
C ASP A 16 -5.83 -22.98 -5.64
N GLY A 17 -6.91 -22.62 -6.32
CA GLY A 17 -7.93 -21.74 -5.74
C GLY A 17 -7.49 -20.29 -5.56
N ALA A 18 -6.35 -19.84 -6.15
CA ALA A 18 -5.99 -18.44 -6.19
C ALA A 18 -7.12 -17.59 -6.81
N LYS A 19 -7.44 -16.48 -6.20
CA LYS A 19 -8.59 -15.62 -6.54
C LYS A 19 -8.40 -14.86 -7.85
N VAL A 20 -7.16 -14.69 -8.27
CA VAL A 20 -6.75 -14.04 -9.52
C VAL A 20 -5.55 -14.76 -10.12
N LYS A 21 -5.28 -14.54 -11.39
CA LYS A 21 -4.15 -15.11 -12.13
C LYS A 21 -3.17 -14.07 -12.63
N SER A 22 -3.47 -12.79 -12.44
CA SER A 22 -2.59 -11.68 -12.77
C SER A 22 -2.87 -10.45 -11.90
N MET A 23 -1.95 -9.51 -11.85
CA MET A 23 -2.13 -8.24 -11.14
C MET A 23 -3.22 -7.36 -11.75
N ASP A 24 -3.46 -7.45 -13.06
CA ASP A 24 -4.45 -6.65 -13.77
C ASP A 24 -5.89 -6.93 -13.32
N GLU A 25 -6.12 -8.10 -12.72
CA GLU A 25 -7.42 -8.45 -12.15
C GLU A 25 -7.68 -7.77 -10.79
N ILE A 26 -6.63 -7.21 -10.16
CA ILE A 26 -6.75 -6.47 -8.89
C ILE A 26 -6.99 -4.99 -9.20
N ASN A 27 -8.23 -4.64 -9.48
CA ASN A 27 -8.65 -3.32 -9.93
C ASN A 27 -9.71 -2.66 -9.04
N SER A 28 -9.93 -3.18 -7.85
CA SER A 28 -10.88 -2.66 -6.86
C SER A 28 -10.51 -3.09 -5.45
N PHE A 29 -11.02 -2.37 -4.45
CA PHE A 29 -10.88 -2.75 -3.04
C PHE A 29 -11.42 -4.15 -2.76
N THR A 30 -12.58 -4.49 -3.32
CA THR A 30 -13.19 -5.81 -3.14
C THR A 30 -12.24 -6.90 -3.63
N LYS A 31 -11.64 -6.72 -4.80
CA LYS A 31 -10.71 -7.70 -5.35
C LYS A 31 -9.39 -7.73 -4.58
N LEU A 32 -8.85 -6.57 -4.19
CA LEU A 32 -7.66 -6.50 -3.35
C LEU A 32 -7.88 -7.21 -2.01
N LYS A 33 -9.02 -6.99 -1.37
CA LYS A 33 -9.39 -7.64 -0.11
C LYS A 33 -9.48 -9.16 -0.26
N GLU A 34 -10.21 -9.63 -1.28
CA GLU A 34 -10.35 -11.07 -1.57
C GLU A 34 -8.99 -11.75 -1.75
N VAL A 35 -8.10 -11.11 -2.52
CA VAL A 35 -6.74 -11.61 -2.76
C VAL A 35 -5.90 -11.59 -1.47
N ALA A 36 -5.91 -10.49 -0.74
CA ALA A 36 -5.12 -10.35 0.48
C ALA A 36 -5.55 -11.35 1.56
N GLU A 37 -6.86 -11.53 1.77
CA GLU A 37 -7.37 -12.51 2.76
C GLU A 37 -7.04 -13.95 2.36
N ASP A 38 -7.13 -14.28 1.06
CA ASP A 38 -6.75 -15.59 0.55
C ASP A 38 -5.24 -15.84 0.68
N MET A 39 -4.41 -14.87 0.31
CA MET A 39 -2.95 -14.95 0.49
C MET A 39 -2.57 -15.08 1.97
N GLN A 40 -3.23 -14.34 2.87
CA GLN A 40 -2.98 -14.43 4.31
C GLN A 40 -3.30 -15.83 4.84
N SER A 41 -4.35 -16.46 4.35
CA SER A 41 -4.70 -17.84 4.73
C SER A 41 -3.67 -18.87 4.22
N LYS A 42 -2.98 -18.55 3.13
CA LYS A 42 -1.97 -19.38 2.46
C LYS A 42 -0.53 -18.91 2.70
N LYS A 43 -0.30 -18.05 3.70
CA LYS A 43 1.00 -17.42 3.94
C LYS A 43 2.14 -18.42 4.11
N ASP A 44 1.90 -19.54 4.77
CA ASP A 44 2.90 -20.59 5.00
C ASP A 44 3.30 -21.27 3.68
N GLU A 45 2.34 -21.52 2.78
CA GLU A 45 2.57 -22.07 1.45
C GLU A 45 3.35 -21.09 0.56
N LEU A 46 3.09 -19.78 0.71
CA LEU A 46 3.81 -18.72 0.02
C LEU A 46 5.20 -18.44 0.61
N GLY A 47 5.47 -18.91 1.82
CA GLY A 47 6.72 -18.66 2.55
C GLY A 47 6.83 -17.22 3.07
N ILE A 48 5.69 -16.57 3.39
CA ILE A 48 5.62 -15.22 3.93
C ILE A 48 5.07 -15.22 5.36
N LYS A 49 5.29 -14.12 6.11
CA LYS A 49 4.72 -13.93 7.44
C LYS A 49 3.35 -13.26 7.41
N GLY A 50 3.11 -12.44 6.41
CA GLY A 50 1.86 -11.73 6.17
C GLY A 50 1.83 -11.14 4.79
N VAL A 51 0.65 -10.72 4.33
CA VAL A 51 0.51 -10.12 2.99
C VAL A 51 1.10 -8.72 2.97
N PHE A 52 0.77 -7.90 3.98
CA PHE A 52 1.32 -6.55 4.12
C PHE A 52 2.45 -6.53 5.14
N ALA A 53 3.47 -5.72 4.87
CA ALA A 53 4.47 -5.38 5.88
C ALA A 53 3.80 -4.78 7.11
N SER A 54 4.48 -4.87 8.25
CA SER A 54 4.07 -4.16 9.45
C SER A 54 3.96 -2.68 9.13
N THR A 55 2.85 -2.10 9.51
CA THR A 55 2.56 -0.71 9.20
C THR A 55 3.34 0.18 10.13
N SER A 56 4.01 1.18 9.60
CA SER A 56 4.79 2.15 10.36
C SER A 56 3.86 3.05 11.20
N LEU A 57 3.33 2.52 12.29
CA LEU A 57 2.43 3.25 13.20
C LEU A 57 3.14 3.84 14.44
N THR A 58 4.46 3.67 14.52
CA THR A 58 5.25 4.36 15.55
C THR A 58 5.04 5.87 15.46
N PRO A 59 4.84 6.58 16.58
CA PRO A 59 4.66 8.02 16.59
C PRO A 59 5.75 8.77 15.82
N GLY A 60 5.34 9.67 14.92
CA GLY A 60 6.23 10.41 14.04
C GLY A 60 6.55 9.73 12.70
N GLU A 61 6.20 8.47 12.53
CA GLU A 61 6.35 7.73 11.26
C GLU A 61 4.99 7.35 10.63
N ASP A 62 3.92 7.58 11.34
CA ASP A 62 2.53 7.25 10.99
C ASP A 62 1.89 8.18 9.94
N TRP A 63 2.63 9.21 9.48
CA TRP A 63 2.16 10.18 8.49
C TRP A 63 1.70 9.54 7.16
N ARG A 64 2.16 8.33 6.83
CA ARG A 64 1.70 7.56 5.66
C ARG A 64 0.23 7.20 5.76
N TRP A 65 -0.26 7.01 6.97
CA TRP A 65 -1.66 6.73 7.27
C TRP A 65 -2.49 8.00 7.33
N GLN A 66 -1.94 9.03 7.97
CA GLN A 66 -2.62 10.30 8.20
C GLN A 66 -2.75 11.10 6.89
N THR A 67 -1.68 11.21 6.11
CA THR A 67 -1.69 12.04 4.90
C THR A 67 -1.83 11.23 3.62
N HIS A 68 -1.00 10.25 3.39
CA HIS A 68 -0.99 9.55 2.11
C HIS A 68 -2.22 8.68 1.90
N LEU A 69 -2.68 7.97 2.93
CA LEU A 69 -3.87 7.15 2.82
C LEU A 69 -5.14 7.99 2.90
N ALA A 70 -5.20 8.95 3.84
CA ALA A 70 -6.38 9.80 4.02
C ALA A 70 -6.63 10.76 2.85
N ASN A 71 -5.62 11.06 2.05
CA ASN A 71 -5.79 11.88 0.84
C ASN A 71 -6.79 11.28 -0.16
N LEU A 72 -6.91 9.97 -0.25
CA LEU A 72 -7.81 9.33 -1.21
C LEU A 72 -9.28 9.57 -0.90
N PRO A 73 -9.80 9.29 0.31
CA PRO A 73 -11.18 9.62 0.64
C PRO A 73 -11.48 11.12 0.53
N ILE A 74 -10.54 11.99 0.89
CA ILE A 74 -10.67 13.45 0.72
C ILE A 74 -10.74 13.83 -0.77
N TYR A 75 -9.88 13.24 -1.60
CA TYR A 75 -9.92 13.44 -3.05
C TYR A 75 -11.28 13.08 -3.65
N TYR A 76 -11.88 11.97 -3.24
CA TYR A 76 -13.19 11.58 -3.74
C TYR A 76 -14.30 12.52 -3.27
N GLU A 77 -14.22 13.05 -2.05
CA GLU A 77 -15.15 14.08 -1.57
C GLU A 77 -15.04 15.36 -2.41
N TYR A 78 -13.83 15.84 -2.67
CA TYR A 78 -13.60 17.00 -3.54
C TYR A 78 -14.09 16.77 -4.97
N LYS A 79 -13.87 15.56 -5.49
CA LYS A 79 -14.35 15.19 -6.81
C LYS A 79 -15.87 15.19 -6.90
N ASP A 80 -16.56 14.68 -5.89
CA ASP A 80 -18.02 14.69 -5.84
C ASP A 80 -18.60 16.11 -5.79
N ASN A 81 -17.94 16.98 -5.03
CA ASN A 81 -18.34 18.38 -4.89
C ASN A 81 -17.87 19.25 -6.06
N ASN A 82 -17.09 18.68 -6.99
CA ASN A 82 -16.47 19.38 -8.11
C ASN A 82 -15.63 20.59 -7.70
N VAL A 83 -14.85 20.44 -6.64
CA VAL A 83 -13.97 21.45 -6.07
C VAL A 83 -12.52 20.97 -6.03
N LYS A 84 -11.59 21.89 -5.86
CA LYS A 84 -10.16 21.59 -5.66
C LYS A 84 -9.70 21.81 -4.23
N ASP A 85 -10.51 22.53 -3.48
CA ASP A 85 -10.25 22.92 -2.11
C ASP A 85 -11.57 23.23 -1.39
N GLU A 86 -11.65 22.97 -0.09
CA GLU A 86 -12.80 23.25 0.77
C GLU A 86 -12.33 23.68 2.16
N ASP A 87 -13.05 24.65 2.73
CA ASP A 87 -12.79 25.10 4.12
C ASP A 87 -13.11 24.02 5.16
N LYS A 88 -13.97 23.06 4.82
CA LYS A 88 -14.40 21.97 5.70
C LYS A 88 -14.55 20.69 4.93
N ILE A 89 -14.03 19.62 5.49
CA ILE A 89 -14.17 18.25 5.00
C ILE A 89 -15.30 17.57 5.79
N SER A 90 -16.20 16.89 5.10
CA SER A 90 -17.34 16.18 5.71
C SER A 90 -16.99 14.75 6.15
N PHE A 91 -15.84 14.23 5.69
CA PHE A 91 -15.40 12.84 5.89
C PHE A 91 -16.40 11.81 5.33
N LYS A 92 -17.02 12.13 4.20
CA LYS A 92 -18.01 11.28 3.51
C LYS A 92 -17.51 9.86 3.29
N TYR A 93 -16.22 9.68 3.05
CA TYR A 93 -15.59 8.40 2.73
C TYR A 93 -14.76 7.82 3.88
N SER A 94 -15.09 8.17 5.14
CA SER A 94 -14.39 7.65 6.33
C SER A 94 -14.45 6.13 6.46
N ASP A 95 -15.58 5.50 6.09
CA ASP A 95 -15.72 4.04 6.11
C ASP A 95 -14.81 3.38 5.06
N ASN A 96 -14.61 4.02 3.92
CA ASN A 96 -13.68 3.56 2.90
C ASN A 96 -12.23 3.61 3.39
N TYR A 97 -11.85 4.67 4.10
CA TYR A 97 -10.56 4.77 4.76
C TYR A 97 -10.37 3.66 5.81
N LYS A 98 -11.39 3.45 6.66
CA LYS A 98 -11.38 2.41 7.66
C LYS A 98 -11.21 1.02 7.04
N ASN A 99 -11.91 0.72 5.96
CA ASN A 99 -11.84 -0.58 5.30
C ASN A 99 -10.43 -0.93 4.81
N ILE A 100 -9.74 0.00 4.15
CA ILE A 100 -8.37 -0.24 3.69
C ILE A 100 -7.38 -0.30 4.87
N PHE A 101 -7.58 0.54 5.88
CA PHE A 101 -6.79 0.49 7.10
C PHE A 101 -6.92 -0.87 7.80
N ASP A 102 -8.14 -1.35 8.00
CA ASP A 102 -8.41 -2.67 8.58
C ASP A 102 -7.80 -3.80 7.73
N LEU A 103 -7.85 -3.69 6.40
CA LEU A 103 -7.24 -4.67 5.51
C LEU A 103 -5.73 -4.81 5.77
N TYR A 104 -5.03 -3.69 5.88
CA TYR A 104 -3.60 -3.70 6.12
C TYR A 104 -3.24 -4.28 7.49
N ILE A 105 -3.90 -3.82 8.55
CA ILE A 105 -3.55 -4.24 9.91
C ILE A 105 -3.91 -5.70 10.19
N ASN A 106 -4.99 -6.21 9.60
CA ASN A 106 -5.44 -7.59 9.83
C ASN A 106 -4.69 -8.63 8.97
N ASN A 107 -4.01 -8.20 7.90
CA ASN A 107 -3.24 -9.07 7.02
C ASN A 107 -1.73 -8.73 7.03
N SER A 108 -1.26 -8.21 8.16
CA SER A 108 0.12 -7.80 8.37
C SER A 108 1.03 -8.97 8.77
N THR A 109 2.33 -8.74 8.69
CA THR A 109 3.40 -9.65 9.17
C THR A 109 3.37 -9.89 10.67
N CYS A 110 2.73 -9.01 11.45
CA CYS A 110 2.60 -9.14 12.89
C CYS A 110 1.17 -8.84 13.36
N GLU A 111 0.87 -9.23 14.60
CA GLU A 111 -0.44 -8.97 15.20
C GLU A 111 -0.73 -7.48 15.34
N PRO A 112 -2.00 -7.05 15.19
CA PRO A 112 -2.39 -5.64 15.24
C PRO A 112 -1.89 -4.88 16.48
N LYS A 113 -1.87 -5.54 17.66
CA LYS A 113 -1.41 -4.93 18.91
C LYS A 113 0.08 -4.53 18.91
N LEU A 114 0.88 -5.09 18.00
CA LEU A 114 2.32 -4.81 17.90
C LEU A 114 2.62 -3.69 16.90
N LEU A 115 1.68 -3.31 16.05
CA LEU A 115 1.91 -2.36 14.97
C LEU A 115 2.29 -0.96 15.45
N GLY A 116 1.80 -0.53 16.62
CA GLY A 116 2.14 0.75 17.21
C GLY A 116 3.61 0.94 17.60
N SER A 117 4.40 -0.15 17.65
CA SER A 117 5.85 -0.11 17.88
C SER A 117 6.68 -0.31 16.61
N LYS A 118 6.05 -0.52 15.47
CA LYS A 118 6.73 -0.80 14.20
C LYS A 118 7.11 0.49 13.49
N THR A 119 8.37 0.53 13.06
CA THR A 119 8.97 1.63 12.32
C THR A 119 8.86 1.43 10.80
N VAL A 120 9.15 2.47 10.03
CA VAL A 120 9.33 2.38 8.57
C VAL A 120 10.47 1.42 8.22
N ALA A 121 11.55 1.45 8.99
CA ALA A 121 12.69 0.57 8.78
C ALA A 121 12.31 -0.90 8.98
N ASP A 122 11.49 -1.23 9.99
CA ASP A 122 10.95 -2.58 10.17
C ASP A 122 10.14 -3.01 8.95
N SER A 123 9.18 -2.18 8.55
CA SER A 123 8.28 -2.42 7.44
C SER A 123 9.03 -2.69 6.12
N LEU A 124 10.00 -1.84 5.78
CA LEU A 124 10.78 -2.00 4.55
C LEU A 124 11.76 -3.16 4.62
N SER A 125 12.30 -3.47 5.81
CA SER A 125 13.13 -4.65 6.01
C SER A 125 12.33 -5.94 5.84
N GLU A 126 11.11 -6.01 6.35
CA GLU A 126 10.23 -7.16 6.15
C GLU A 126 9.97 -7.42 4.67
N PHE A 127 9.71 -6.35 3.90
CA PHE A 127 9.54 -6.45 2.45
C PHE A 127 10.83 -6.90 1.76
N ALA A 128 11.97 -6.26 2.05
CA ALA A 128 13.27 -6.58 1.46
C ALA A 128 13.69 -8.03 1.71
N LEU A 129 13.36 -8.57 2.89
CA LEU A 129 13.65 -9.95 3.26
C LEU A 129 12.62 -10.97 2.74
N GLY A 130 11.66 -10.53 1.90
CA GLY A 130 10.63 -11.39 1.32
C GLY A 130 9.62 -11.94 2.34
N GLN A 131 9.48 -11.28 3.50
CA GLN A 131 8.58 -11.72 4.56
C GLN A 131 7.12 -11.29 4.33
N CYS A 132 6.88 -10.41 3.37
CA CYS A 132 5.55 -9.98 2.93
C CYS A 132 5.52 -9.74 1.43
N ALA A 133 4.31 -9.70 0.89
CA ALA A 133 4.07 -9.47 -0.53
C ALA A 133 3.95 -7.98 -0.88
N MET A 134 3.48 -7.17 0.06
CA MET A 134 3.07 -5.78 -0.18
C MET A 134 3.50 -4.85 0.96
N VAL A 135 3.78 -3.59 0.62
CA VAL A 135 4.01 -2.50 1.58
C VAL A 135 3.48 -1.19 1.01
N GLN A 136 2.70 -0.44 1.81
CA GLN A 136 2.27 0.89 1.39
C GLN A 136 3.42 1.88 1.58
N ASN A 137 3.92 2.44 0.47
CA ASN A 137 4.95 3.47 0.49
C ASN A 137 4.97 4.26 -0.84
N GLY A 138 5.92 5.17 -0.99
CA GLY A 138 6.20 5.88 -2.23
C GLY A 138 7.39 5.29 -3.00
N ASN A 139 7.69 5.85 -4.15
CA ASN A 139 8.79 5.42 -5.01
C ASN A 139 10.18 5.57 -4.37
N TRP A 140 10.32 6.45 -3.39
CA TRP A 140 11.56 6.60 -2.59
C TRP A 140 11.86 5.35 -1.74
N GLY A 141 10.86 4.49 -1.47
CA GLY A 141 11.03 3.28 -0.68
C GLY A 141 12.03 2.30 -1.28
N TRP A 142 12.24 2.31 -2.60
CA TRP A 142 13.18 1.39 -3.24
C TRP A 142 14.61 1.52 -2.73
N SER A 143 15.12 2.74 -2.59
CA SER A 143 16.49 2.95 -2.11
C SER A 143 16.70 2.38 -0.69
N GLN A 144 15.68 2.44 0.15
CA GLN A 144 15.72 1.89 1.50
C GLN A 144 15.61 0.35 1.47
N ILE A 145 14.74 -0.21 0.63
CA ILE A 145 14.61 -1.66 0.43
C ILE A 145 15.93 -2.24 -0.10
N ALA A 146 16.51 -1.64 -1.13
CA ALA A 146 17.75 -2.08 -1.73
C ALA A 146 18.95 -2.03 -0.75
N GLY A 147 18.93 -1.10 0.20
CA GLY A 147 19.96 -0.93 1.22
C GLY A 147 19.88 -1.93 2.39
N VAL A 148 18.84 -2.75 2.48
CA VAL A 148 18.69 -3.72 3.57
C VAL A 148 19.69 -4.85 3.41
N SER A 149 20.45 -5.13 4.47
CA SER A 149 21.36 -6.29 4.50
C SER A 149 20.57 -7.58 4.36
N GLY A 150 20.97 -8.43 3.42
CA GLY A 150 20.25 -9.67 3.12
C GLY A 150 19.01 -9.50 2.25
N ASN A 151 18.84 -8.35 1.62
CA ASN A 151 17.75 -8.12 0.66
C ASN A 151 17.67 -9.25 -0.37
N THR A 152 16.47 -9.81 -0.53
CA THR A 152 16.16 -10.90 -1.49
C THR A 152 15.32 -10.43 -2.67
N VAL A 153 14.82 -9.18 -2.63
CA VAL A 153 13.95 -8.61 -3.66
C VAL A 153 14.78 -7.98 -4.76
N LYS A 154 14.50 -8.34 -5.99
CA LYS A 154 15.14 -7.75 -7.17
C LYS A 154 14.39 -6.48 -7.58
N GLU A 155 15.11 -5.50 -8.14
CA GLU A 155 14.53 -4.25 -8.64
C GLU A 155 13.41 -4.51 -9.65
N ASP A 156 13.60 -5.45 -10.58
CA ASP A 156 12.63 -5.80 -11.60
C ASP A 156 11.34 -6.42 -11.04
N ASP A 157 11.38 -6.97 -9.83
CA ASP A 157 10.22 -7.53 -9.13
C ASP A 157 9.44 -6.49 -8.31
N VAL A 158 9.97 -5.28 -8.15
CA VAL A 158 9.30 -4.19 -7.43
C VAL A 158 8.36 -3.44 -8.36
N LYS A 159 7.08 -3.53 -8.08
CA LYS A 159 6.02 -2.89 -8.87
C LYS A 159 5.07 -2.11 -7.95
N PHE A 160 4.19 -1.32 -8.56
CA PHE A 160 3.22 -0.50 -7.85
C PHE A 160 1.79 -0.86 -8.22
N LEU A 161 0.93 -0.87 -7.22
CA LEU A 161 -0.51 -0.99 -7.35
C LEU A 161 -1.16 0.27 -6.80
N PRO A 162 -2.23 0.80 -7.43
CA PRO A 162 -3.05 1.86 -6.83
C PRO A 162 -3.64 1.42 -5.49
N ILE A 163 -3.92 2.39 -4.62
CA ILE A 163 -4.63 2.15 -3.37
C ILE A 163 -6.13 2.22 -3.69
N TYR A 164 -6.80 1.08 -3.64
CA TYR A 164 -8.25 0.99 -3.82
C TYR A 164 -8.94 1.09 -2.47
N THR A 165 -10.04 1.85 -2.40
CA THR A 165 -10.75 2.15 -1.15
C THR A 165 -12.22 1.76 -1.16
N GLY A 166 -12.72 1.19 -2.26
CA GLY A 166 -14.11 0.78 -2.41
C GLY A 166 -15.04 1.90 -2.82
N VAL A 167 -14.50 3.02 -3.30
CA VAL A 167 -15.31 4.10 -3.85
C VAL A 167 -15.72 3.75 -5.29
N LYS A 168 -16.98 4.01 -5.63
CA LYS A 168 -17.52 3.73 -6.98
C LYS A 168 -16.67 4.39 -8.07
N GLY A 169 -16.26 3.60 -9.05
CA GLY A 169 -15.46 4.07 -10.19
C GLY A 169 -13.95 4.01 -9.95
N GLU A 170 -13.51 3.42 -8.85
CA GLU A 170 -12.08 3.27 -8.52
C GLU A 170 -11.32 2.33 -9.47
N GLU A 171 -12.02 1.50 -10.23
CA GLU A 171 -11.41 0.60 -11.21
C GLU A 171 -10.63 1.33 -12.32
N LYS A 172 -10.83 2.64 -12.45
CA LYS A 172 -10.10 3.54 -13.35
C LYS A 172 -9.04 4.37 -12.63
N GLN A 173 -8.84 4.15 -11.34
CA GLN A 173 -7.88 4.89 -10.55
C GLN A 173 -6.47 4.50 -10.92
N GLY A 174 -5.61 5.49 -11.15
CA GLY A 174 -4.17 5.32 -11.26
C GLY A 174 -3.46 5.44 -9.93
N LEU A 175 -2.14 5.39 -9.98
CA LEU A 175 -1.29 5.71 -8.83
C LEU A 175 -1.51 7.17 -8.42
N CYS A 176 -1.57 7.40 -7.12
CA CYS A 176 -1.56 8.74 -6.57
C CYS A 176 -0.14 9.33 -6.73
N ILE A 177 -0.02 10.38 -7.53
CA ILE A 177 1.25 11.07 -7.77
C ILE A 177 1.13 12.53 -7.31
N GLY A 178 2.18 13.02 -6.71
CA GLY A 178 2.28 14.40 -6.26
C GLY A 178 3.73 14.86 -6.29
N THR A 179 3.94 16.17 -6.32
CA THR A 179 5.26 16.79 -6.23
C THR A 179 5.34 17.54 -4.91
N GLU A 180 6.25 17.15 -4.04
CA GLU A 180 6.41 17.76 -2.72
C GLU A 180 7.59 18.72 -2.64
N ASN A 181 8.62 18.48 -3.47
CA ASN A 181 9.85 19.27 -3.48
C ASN A 181 10.15 19.78 -4.89
N TYR A 182 10.60 21.03 -4.97
CA TYR A 182 10.88 21.70 -6.25
C TYR A 182 12.26 22.34 -6.23
N PHE A 183 12.97 22.25 -7.35
CA PHE A 183 14.08 23.12 -7.62
C PHE A 183 13.58 24.30 -8.43
N CYS A 184 13.82 25.51 -7.95
CA CYS A 184 13.52 26.73 -8.69
C CYS A 184 14.79 27.26 -9.32
N ILE A 185 14.73 27.54 -10.63
CA ILE A 185 15.81 28.22 -11.34
C ILE A 185 15.45 29.70 -11.42
N ASN A 186 16.35 30.55 -10.95
CA ASN A 186 16.15 31.99 -11.10
C ASN A 186 16.21 32.33 -12.60
N LYS A 187 15.13 32.88 -13.12
CA LYS A 187 15.00 33.27 -14.52
C LYS A 187 16.01 34.32 -14.97
N GLU A 188 16.54 35.10 -14.02
CA GLU A 188 17.43 36.23 -14.25
C GLU A 188 18.87 35.94 -13.81
N ALA A 189 19.19 34.68 -13.47
CA ALA A 189 20.54 34.27 -13.08
C ALA A 189 21.42 34.00 -14.30
#